data_e096d9f3ef53e59b095049a5d6b9007c
#
_entry.id   e096d9f3ef53e59b095049a5d6b9007c
#
_cell.length_a   1.000
_cell.length_b   1.000
_cell.length_c   1.000
_cell.angle_alpha   90.00
_cell.angle_beta   90.00
_cell.angle_gamma   90.00
#
_symmetry.space_group_name_H-M   'P 1'
#
loop_
_entity.id
_entity.type
_entity.pdbx_description
1 polymer ?
#
loop_
_entity_poly.entity_id
_entity_poly.type
_entity_poly.pdbx_seq_one_letter_code
_entity_poly.pdbx_strand_id
1 'polypeptide(L)'
;MLLPSLITTALHSSYGYVWLEPTHNVFNWAMACVSFVLIGKGIDWALARPGRHKQGKDGPGPLSTRTPAIAANGHSHSPQHDRPANNLKRQRPTLLPQRAQDALELMFSMRGLGWDFGEGVYAPPPTRPQERGPFLRATLRSFLVGFLLLDVIDAGIKLVPGVGDPAGGSIFFAHLPAPTRFLVSTALHVLTGIGLVAGFSMVYDLMTLLAVAGLGHSPRAWPPVMDSPWAAQSLHEFWAKR
;
A
#
# COMPACT_ATOMS: atom_id res chain seq x y z
N MET A 1 -6.27 19.22 -18.99
CA MET A 1 -7.42 18.55 -19.62
C MET A 1 -7.64 17.09 -19.18
N LEU A 2 -6.63 16.36 -18.73
CA LEU A 2 -6.78 14.95 -18.30
C LEU A 2 -7.51 14.80 -16.94
N LEU A 3 -7.41 15.77 -16.02
CA LEU A 3 -7.99 15.68 -14.68
C LEU A 3 -9.53 15.56 -14.69
N PRO A 4 -10.30 16.40 -15.41
CA PRO A 4 -11.75 16.24 -15.47
C PRO A 4 -12.16 14.88 -16.02
N SER A 5 -11.48 14.40 -17.07
CA SER A 5 -11.76 13.08 -17.65
C SER A 5 -11.48 11.94 -16.67
N LEU A 6 -10.36 12.01 -15.93
CA LEU A 6 -10.00 11.04 -14.90
C LEU A 6 -11.05 11.00 -13.78
N ILE A 7 -11.44 12.17 -13.27
CA ILE A 7 -12.45 12.29 -12.21
C ILE A 7 -13.80 11.77 -12.70
N THR A 8 -14.22 12.16 -13.90
CA THR A 8 -15.50 11.71 -14.47
C THR A 8 -15.52 10.20 -14.66
N THR A 9 -14.44 9.62 -15.21
CA THR A 9 -14.33 8.17 -15.39
C THR A 9 -14.35 7.44 -14.05
N ALA A 10 -13.60 7.93 -13.05
CA ALA A 10 -13.55 7.34 -11.73
C ALA A 10 -14.91 7.42 -11.02
N LEU A 11 -15.60 8.57 -11.09
CA LEU A 11 -16.95 8.73 -10.56
C LEU A 11 -17.95 7.82 -11.26
N HIS A 12 -17.88 7.72 -12.59
CA HIS A 12 -18.76 6.83 -13.35
C HIS A 12 -18.56 5.36 -12.99
N SER A 13 -17.31 4.94 -12.79
CA SER A 13 -16.97 3.57 -12.37
C SER A 13 -17.44 3.24 -10.96
N SER A 14 -17.61 4.24 -10.09
CA SER A 14 -17.99 4.06 -8.69
C SER A 14 -19.44 4.38 -8.39
N TYR A 15 -20.12 5.12 -9.26
CA TYR A 15 -21.48 5.63 -9.02
C TYR A 15 -22.56 4.56 -9.15
N GLY A 16 -22.34 3.51 -9.89
CA GLY A 16 -23.29 2.42 -10.03
C GLY A 16 -22.63 1.10 -9.68
N TYR A 17 -23.41 0.13 -9.32
CA TYR A 17 -22.90 -1.22 -9.23
C TYR A 17 -22.55 -1.70 -10.65
N VAL A 18 -21.26 -1.91 -10.90
CA VAL A 18 -20.79 -2.47 -12.17
C VAL A 18 -21.30 -3.89 -12.32
N TRP A 19 -21.34 -4.60 -11.19
CA TRP A 19 -21.92 -5.94 -11.10
C TRP A 19 -23.22 -5.87 -10.31
N LEU A 20 -24.33 -6.26 -10.92
CA LEU A 20 -25.66 -6.23 -10.31
C LEU A 20 -25.93 -7.44 -9.41
N GLU A 21 -25.20 -8.51 -9.61
CA GLU A 21 -25.29 -9.72 -8.82
C GLU A 21 -24.76 -9.49 -7.38
N PRO A 22 -25.52 -9.77 -6.32
CA PRO A 22 -25.08 -9.58 -4.94
C PRO A 22 -23.79 -10.34 -4.58
N THR A 23 -23.53 -11.47 -5.21
CA THR A 23 -22.32 -12.27 -5.06
C THR A 23 -21.06 -11.51 -5.47
N HIS A 24 -21.18 -10.51 -6.34
CA HIS A 24 -20.08 -9.67 -6.84
C HIS A 24 -19.91 -8.34 -6.08
N ASN A 25 -20.60 -8.17 -4.96
CA ASN A 25 -20.56 -6.90 -4.21
C ASN A 25 -19.15 -6.52 -3.73
N VAL A 26 -18.30 -7.51 -3.46
CA VAL A 26 -16.88 -7.30 -3.12
C VAL A 26 -16.14 -6.60 -4.26
N PHE A 27 -16.42 -6.92 -5.52
CA PHE A 27 -15.79 -6.27 -6.67
C PHE A 27 -16.28 -4.83 -6.85
N ASN A 28 -17.54 -4.54 -6.57
CA ASN A 28 -18.06 -3.17 -6.54
C ASN A 28 -17.34 -2.32 -5.49
N TRP A 29 -17.13 -2.88 -4.30
CA TRP A 29 -16.36 -2.25 -3.23
C TRP A 29 -14.91 -1.98 -3.64
N ALA A 30 -14.25 -2.98 -4.24
CA ALA A 30 -12.89 -2.83 -4.73
C ALA A 30 -12.79 -1.73 -5.79
N MET A 31 -13.73 -1.67 -6.74
CA MET A 31 -13.78 -0.63 -7.77
C MET A 31 -13.99 0.76 -7.18
N ALA A 32 -14.87 0.90 -6.18
CA ALA A 32 -15.08 2.16 -5.48
C ALA A 32 -13.79 2.64 -4.77
N CYS A 33 -13.09 1.74 -4.07
CA CYS A 33 -11.81 2.05 -3.43
C CYS A 33 -10.74 2.49 -4.44
N VAL A 34 -10.59 1.77 -5.56
CA VAL A 34 -9.63 2.13 -6.64
C VAL A 34 -10.00 3.50 -7.22
N SER A 35 -11.27 3.74 -7.50
CA SER A 35 -11.75 5.03 -8.03
C SER A 35 -11.44 6.18 -7.08
N PHE A 36 -11.67 6.00 -5.79
CA PHE A 36 -11.36 6.99 -4.76
C PHE A 36 -9.87 7.32 -4.72
N VAL A 37 -9.01 6.31 -4.77
CA VAL A 37 -7.55 6.49 -4.83
C VAL A 37 -7.13 7.25 -6.09
N LEU A 38 -7.69 6.90 -7.25
CA LEU A 38 -7.38 7.56 -8.53
C LEU A 38 -7.81 9.03 -8.52
N ILE A 39 -8.98 9.35 -7.95
CA ILE A 39 -9.45 10.73 -7.79
C ILE A 39 -8.48 11.51 -6.91
N GLY A 40 -8.14 10.97 -5.72
CA GLY A 40 -7.21 11.61 -4.79
C GLY A 40 -5.85 11.87 -5.43
N LYS A 41 -5.29 10.87 -6.12
CA LYS A 41 -4.03 11.00 -6.86
C LYS A 41 -4.13 12.03 -7.99
N GLY A 42 -5.21 12.03 -8.75
CA GLY A 42 -5.43 12.97 -9.83
C GLY A 42 -5.47 14.42 -9.33
N ILE A 43 -6.15 14.67 -8.22
CA ILE A 43 -6.20 15.99 -7.56
C ILE A 43 -4.82 16.38 -7.06
N ASP A 44 -4.11 15.47 -6.37
CA ASP A 44 -2.77 15.73 -5.88
C ASP A 44 -1.79 16.13 -7.00
N TRP A 45 -1.80 15.41 -8.12
CA TRP A 45 -0.94 15.72 -9.25
C TRP A 45 -1.33 17.03 -9.95
N ALA A 46 -2.61 17.36 -10.00
CA ALA A 46 -3.06 18.62 -10.60
C ALA A 46 -2.70 19.84 -9.77
N LEU A 47 -2.68 19.70 -8.44
CA LEU A 47 -2.34 20.77 -7.51
C LEU A 47 -0.83 20.93 -7.30
N ALA A 48 -0.04 19.90 -7.56
CA ALA A 48 1.41 19.94 -7.46
C ALA A 48 2.03 20.72 -8.63
N ARG A 49 2.04 22.06 -8.54
CA ARG A 49 2.55 22.95 -9.61
C ARG A 49 3.95 22.62 -10.12
N PRO A 50 4.97 22.32 -9.27
CA PRO A 50 6.30 21.95 -9.76
C PRO A 50 6.36 20.51 -10.31
N GLY A 51 5.25 19.75 -10.22
CA GLY A 51 5.22 18.31 -10.47
C GLY A 51 5.76 17.51 -9.30
N ARG A 52 5.77 16.19 -9.44
CA ARG A 52 6.33 15.28 -8.45
C ARG A 52 7.72 14.82 -8.87
N HIS A 53 8.69 14.95 -7.97
CA HIS A 53 10.09 14.66 -8.25
C HIS A 53 10.59 13.49 -7.40
N LYS A 54 11.37 12.63 -8.04
CA LYS A 54 12.05 11.53 -7.35
C LYS A 54 13.29 12.07 -6.63
N GLN A 55 13.43 11.77 -5.34
CA GLN A 55 14.57 12.20 -4.55
C GLN A 55 15.88 11.65 -5.15
N GLY A 56 16.92 12.50 -5.24
CA GLY A 56 18.23 12.12 -5.77
C GLY A 56 18.34 11.97 -7.28
N LYS A 57 17.29 12.31 -8.04
CA LYS A 57 17.39 12.62 -9.46
C LYS A 57 17.29 14.13 -9.62
N ASP A 58 18.30 14.73 -10.25
CA ASP A 58 18.22 16.14 -10.65
C ASP A 58 16.97 16.30 -11.52
N GLY A 59 15.94 16.92 -10.96
CA GLY A 59 14.76 17.32 -11.73
C GLY A 59 15.18 18.28 -12.83
N PRO A 60 14.41 18.46 -13.92
CA PRO A 60 14.66 19.54 -14.85
C PRO A 60 14.56 20.83 -14.03
N GLY A 61 15.71 21.37 -13.61
CA GLY A 61 15.76 22.67 -13.00
C GLY A 61 15.10 23.67 -13.94
N PRO A 62 14.47 24.71 -13.52
CA PRO A 62 14.94 25.69 -12.61
C PRO A 62 13.84 26.31 -11.77
N LEU A 63 14.20 26.94 -10.80
CA LEU A 63 13.61 27.88 -9.87
C LEU A 63 13.88 27.42 -8.44
N SER A 64 15.19 27.12 -8.25
CA SER A 64 15.76 27.20 -6.91
C SER A 64 15.76 28.68 -6.49
N THR A 65 14.69 29.13 -5.90
CA THR A 65 14.76 30.22 -4.94
C THR A 65 15.41 29.63 -3.69
N ARG A 66 16.73 29.50 -3.74
CA ARG A 66 17.54 29.32 -2.55
C ARG A 66 17.28 30.52 -1.65
N THR A 67 16.45 30.34 -0.66
CA THR A 67 16.51 31.17 0.56
C THR A 67 17.87 30.87 1.20
N PRO A 68 18.73 31.89 1.40
CA PRO A 68 20.03 31.63 2.01
C PRO A 68 19.82 31.18 3.44
N ALA A 69 20.16 29.91 3.72
CA ALA A 69 20.27 29.43 5.08
C ALA A 69 21.35 30.22 5.78
N ILE A 70 20.98 30.96 6.81
CA ILE A 70 21.85 31.67 7.73
C ILE A 70 22.86 30.66 8.29
N ALA A 71 24.14 30.95 7.99
CA ALA A 71 25.25 30.14 8.46
C ALA A 71 25.33 30.16 9.98
N ALA A 72 25.04 29.02 10.61
CA ALA A 72 25.43 28.74 11.98
C ALA A 72 26.77 27.99 11.93
N ASN A 73 27.84 28.68 12.33
CA ASN A 73 29.18 28.15 12.50
C ASN A 73 29.22 26.99 13.49
N GLY A 74 29.75 25.86 13.08
CA GLY A 74 30.05 24.73 13.95
C GLY A 74 31.04 23.79 13.26
N HIS A 75 32.32 23.94 13.61
CA HIS A 75 33.43 23.12 13.14
C HIS A 75 33.23 21.65 13.54
N SER A 76 33.31 20.76 12.57
CA SER A 76 33.89 19.43 12.77
C SER A 76 34.38 18.86 11.44
N HIS A 77 35.70 18.92 11.29
CA HIS A 77 36.44 18.20 10.26
C HIS A 77 36.37 16.71 10.51
N SER A 78 35.76 15.97 9.58
CA SER A 78 36.02 14.54 9.40
C SER A 78 36.54 14.37 7.97
N PRO A 79 37.67 13.67 7.75
CA PRO A 79 38.23 13.48 6.42
C PRO A 79 37.29 12.52 5.65
N GLN A 80 36.69 13.07 4.63
CA GLN A 80 35.90 12.35 3.65
C GLN A 80 36.85 11.55 2.76
N HIS A 81 36.94 10.26 3.03
CA HIS A 81 37.70 9.32 2.21
C HIS A 81 36.99 9.23 0.85
N ASP A 82 37.57 9.85 -0.16
CA ASP A 82 37.20 9.72 -1.57
C ASP A 82 37.30 8.26 -2.01
N ARG A 83 36.20 7.54 -1.95
CA ARG A 83 36.06 6.25 -2.65
C ARG A 83 35.60 6.54 -4.08
N PRO A 84 36.36 6.15 -5.10
CA PRO A 84 35.93 6.32 -6.48
C PRO A 84 34.61 5.57 -6.69
N ALA A 85 33.57 6.33 -7.00
CA ALA A 85 32.23 5.81 -7.33
C ALA A 85 32.26 5.18 -8.74
N ASN A 86 33.01 4.11 -8.92
CA ASN A 86 33.03 3.34 -10.17
C ASN A 86 32.21 2.05 -10.01
N ASN A 87 30.99 2.17 -9.46
CA ASN A 87 29.96 1.16 -9.61
C ASN A 87 29.08 1.56 -10.80
N LEU A 88 29.52 1.22 -12.01
CA LEU A 88 28.64 1.02 -13.16
C LEU A 88 27.53 0.09 -12.71
N LYS A 89 26.43 0.67 -12.22
CA LYS A 89 25.19 -0.04 -11.99
C LYS A 89 24.85 -0.73 -13.31
N ARG A 90 25.09 -2.03 -13.40
CA ARG A 90 24.60 -2.89 -14.48
C ARG A 90 23.10 -2.65 -14.57
N GLN A 91 22.71 -1.68 -15.40
CA GLN A 91 21.31 -1.44 -15.72
C GLN A 91 20.84 -2.71 -16.44
N ARG A 92 20.06 -3.51 -15.71
CA ARG A 92 19.40 -4.64 -16.34
C ARG A 92 18.46 -4.11 -17.40
N PRO A 93 18.32 -4.79 -18.53
CA PRO A 93 17.32 -4.42 -19.53
C PRO A 93 15.95 -4.47 -18.85
N THR A 94 15.36 -3.32 -18.68
CA THR A 94 14.01 -3.18 -18.16
C THR A 94 13.07 -3.15 -19.34
N LEU A 95 11.94 -3.86 -19.25
CA LEU A 95 10.96 -3.97 -20.33
C LEU A 95 10.32 -2.62 -20.69
N LEU A 96 10.40 -1.64 -19.79
CA LEU A 96 9.79 -0.32 -19.96
C LEU A 96 10.84 0.79 -19.94
N PRO A 97 10.64 1.87 -20.72
CA PRO A 97 11.43 3.08 -20.62
C PRO A 97 11.41 3.64 -19.19
N GLN A 98 12.52 4.23 -18.74
CA GLN A 98 12.66 4.75 -17.37
C GLN A 98 11.52 5.71 -16.96
N ARG A 99 11.07 6.57 -17.90
CA ARG A 99 9.95 7.49 -17.65
C ARG A 99 8.63 6.75 -17.36
N ALA A 100 8.37 5.65 -18.07
CA ALA A 100 7.19 4.83 -17.84
C ALA A 100 7.27 4.10 -16.49
N GLN A 101 8.45 3.64 -16.10
CA GLN A 101 8.67 3.03 -14.79
C GLN A 101 8.45 4.04 -13.66
N ASP A 102 9.04 5.23 -13.78
CA ASP A 102 8.87 6.30 -12.79
C ASP A 102 7.38 6.73 -12.70
N ALA A 103 6.66 6.78 -13.82
CA ALA A 103 5.22 7.07 -13.84
C ALA A 103 4.39 5.98 -13.14
N LEU A 104 4.69 4.72 -13.40
CA LEU A 104 4.02 3.59 -12.72
C LEU A 104 4.36 3.57 -11.23
N GLU A 105 5.62 3.79 -10.87
CA GLU A 105 6.03 3.89 -9.47
C GLU A 105 5.27 5.02 -8.76
N LEU A 106 5.16 6.20 -9.37
CA LEU A 106 4.41 7.33 -8.83
C LEU A 106 2.91 7.00 -8.68
N MET A 107 2.32 6.33 -9.67
CA MET A 107 0.91 5.95 -9.65
C MET A 107 0.59 4.99 -8.49
N PHE A 108 1.45 4.02 -8.24
CA PHE A 108 1.25 3.02 -7.18
C PHE A 108 1.85 3.41 -5.83
N SER A 109 2.70 4.46 -5.77
CA SER A 109 3.27 4.92 -4.50
C SER A 109 2.22 5.68 -3.69
N MET A 110 1.67 5.06 -2.64
CA MET A 110 0.75 5.71 -1.71
C MET A 110 1.48 6.57 -0.68
N ARG A 111 2.67 6.16 -0.26
CA ARG A 111 3.47 6.82 0.78
C ARG A 111 4.52 7.79 0.24
N GLY A 112 4.73 7.82 -1.08
CA GLY A 112 5.72 8.67 -1.70
C GLY A 112 7.17 8.36 -1.34
N LEU A 113 7.48 7.15 -0.92
CA LEU A 113 8.83 6.76 -0.55
C LEU A 113 9.79 6.95 -1.72
N GLY A 114 10.84 7.76 -1.51
CA GLY A 114 11.76 8.17 -2.55
C GLY A 114 11.25 9.27 -3.48
N TRP A 115 10.10 9.87 -3.17
CA TRP A 115 9.52 11.01 -3.85
C TRP A 115 9.44 12.23 -2.91
N ASP A 116 9.30 13.42 -3.47
CA ASP A 116 9.21 14.70 -2.75
C ASP A 116 8.08 14.74 -1.71
N PHE A 117 6.92 14.18 -2.05
CA PHE A 117 5.75 14.18 -1.17
C PHE A 117 5.79 13.12 -0.05
N GLY A 118 6.76 12.23 -0.07
CA GLY A 118 7.01 11.24 0.97
C GLY A 118 8.03 11.67 2.02
N GLU A 119 8.51 12.91 1.94
CA GLU A 119 9.44 13.44 2.93
C GLU A 119 8.77 13.52 4.32
N GLY A 120 9.42 12.94 5.32
CA GLY A 120 8.87 12.89 6.69
C GLY A 120 7.80 11.82 6.94
N VAL A 121 7.37 11.08 5.92
CA VAL A 121 6.44 9.97 6.12
C VAL A 121 7.13 8.79 6.80
N TYR A 122 6.53 8.30 7.87
CA TYR A 122 7.03 7.12 8.57
C TYR A 122 7.00 5.89 7.64
N ALA A 123 8.16 5.28 7.47
CA ALA A 123 8.30 3.99 6.80
C ALA A 123 8.71 2.94 7.84
N PRO A 124 7.95 1.84 7.98
CA PRO A 124 8.35 0.76 8.87
C PRO A 124 9.74 0.22 8.52
N PRO A 125 10.52 -0.21 9.50
CA PRO A 125 11.83 -0.80 9.24
C PRO A 125 11.71 -2.05 8.36
N PRO A 126 12.67 -2.29 7.47
CA PRO A 126 12.63 -3.46 6.61
C PRO A 126 12.77 -4.74 7.43
N THR A 127 11.75 -5.58 7.42
CA THR A 127 11.74 -6.90 8.08
C THR A 127 12.21 -8.02 7.16
N ARG A 128 12.32 -7.75 5.84
CA ARG A 128 12.72 -8.72 4.82
C ARG A 128 14.12 -8.44 4.30
N PRO A 129 14.85 -9.47 3.83
CA PRO A 129 16.13 -9.28 3.16
C PRO A 129 16.02 -8.29 2.01
N GLN A 130 17.01 -7.41 1.85
CA GLN A 130 16.97 -6.38 0.80
C GLN A 130 17.55 -6.84 -0.55
N GLU A 131 18.08 -8.05 -0.61
CA GLU A 131 18.51 -8.70 -1.86
C GLU A 131 17.28 -9.23 -2.60
N ARG A 132 17.21 -9.00 -3.92
CA ARG A 132 16.03 -9.31 -4.74
C ARG A 132 15.55 -10.75 -4.62
N GLY A 133 16.43 -11.73 -4.71
CA GLY A 133 16.06 -13.15 -4.67
C GLY A 133 15.48 -13.57 -3.31
N PRO A 134 16.21 -13.39 -2.20
CA PRO A 134 15.70 -13.63 -0.86
C PRO A 134 14.45 -12.81 -0.52
N PHE A 135 14.38 -11.55 -0.97
CA PHE A 135 13.21 -10.69 -0.78
C PHE A 135 11.96 -11.30 -1.44
N LEU A 136 12.04 -11.67 -2.72
CA LEU A 136 10.92 -12.26 -3.45
C LEU A 136 10.45 -13.57 -2.83
N ARG A 137 11.37 -14.42 -2.37
CA ARG A 137 11.02 -15.68 -1.67
C ARG A 137 10.30 -15.40 -0.34
N ALA A 138 10.80 -14.44 0.45
CA ALA A 138 10.17 -14.04 1.70
C ALA A 138 8.76 -13.45 1.45
N THR A 139 8.61 -12.61 0.43
CA THR A 139 7.33 -12.00 0.05
C THR A 139 6.35 -13.04 -0.47
N LEU A 140 6.79 -13.97 -1.32
CA LEU A 140 5.95 -15.07 -1.80
C LEU A 140 5.46 -15.96 -0.66
N ARG A 141 6.35 -16.30 0.28
CA ARG A 141 5.97 -17.06 1.47
C ARG A 141 4.91 -16.33 2.29
N SER A 142 5.11 -15.02 2.50
CA SER A 142 4.15 -14.18 3.25
C SER A 142 2.79 -14.13 2.53
N PHE A 143 2.78 -13.95 1.21
CA PHE A 143 1.59 -14.00 0.38
C PHE A 143 0.83 -15.32 0.53
N LEU A 144 1.53 -16.46 0.40
CA LEU A 144 0.92 -17.78 0.51
C LEU A 144 0.35 -18.03 1.92
N VAL A 145 1.06 -17.63 2.97
CA VAL A 145 0.57 -17.74 4.35
C VAL A 145 -0.67 -16.87 4.54
N GLY A 146 -0.68 -15.63 4.03
CA GLY A 146 -1.84 -14.75 4.07
C GLY A 146 -3.03 -15.33 3.33
N PHE A 147 -2.82 -15.90 2.14
CA PHE A 147 -3.86 -16.56 1.35
C PHE A 147 -4.48 -17.74 2.10
N LEU A 148 -3.65 -18.65 2.62
CA LEU A 148 -4.14 -19.81 3.37
C LEU A 148 -4.86 -19.40 4.66
N LEU A 149 -4.35 -18.36 5.35
CA LEU A 149 -5.02 -17.84 6.54
C LEU A 149 -6.41 -17.29 6.21
N LEU A 150 -6.55 -16.55 5.12
CA LEU A 150 -7.85 -16.05 4.66
C LEU A 150 -8.80 -17.18 4.29
N ASP A 151 -8.30 -18.19 3.60
CA ASP A 151 -9.11 -19.36 3.21
C ASP A 151 -9.64 -20.12 4.44
N VAL A 152 -8.78 -20.32 5.44
CA VAL A 152 -9.18 -20.95 6.72
C VAL A 152 -10.19 -20.09 7.47
N ILE A 153 -10.00 -18.77 7.52
CA ILE A 153 -10.94 -17.85 8.17
C ILE A 153 -12.28 -17.86 7.44
N ASP A 154 -12.28 -17.77 6.12
CA ASP A 154 -13.50 -17.81 5.30
C ASP A 154 -14.27 -19.12 5.49
N ALA A 155 -13.55 -20.25 5.43
CA ALA A 155 -14.12 -21.56 5.71
C ALA A 155 -14.73 -21.64 7.12
N GLY A 156 -14.01 -21.11 8.13
CA GLY A 156 -14.51 -21.08 9.51
C GLY A 156 -15.74 -20.21 9.70
N ILE A 157 -15.79 -19.04 9.07
CA ILE A 157 -16.92 -18.12 9.12
C ILE A 157 -18.15 -18.77 8.44
N LYS A 158 -17.97 -19.46 7.32
CA LYS A 158 -19.04 -20.16 6.58
C LYS A 158 -19.65 -21.34 7.32
N LEU A 159 -18.99 -21.85 8.36
CA LEU A 159 -19.62 -22.87 9.24
C LEU A 159 -20.77 -22.31 10.09
N VAL A 160 -20.85 -20.97 10.21
CA VAL A 160 -21.94 -20.33 10.96
C VAL A 160 -23.09 -20.03 10.00
N PRO A 161 -24.28 -20.65 10.20
CA PRO A 161 -25.41 -20.49 9.30
C PRO A 161 -25.84 -19.03 9.14
N GLY A 162 -26.12 -18.61 7.92
CA GLY A 162 -26.58 -17.26 7.57
C GLY A 162 -25.46 -16.21 7.51
N VAL A 163 -24.21 -16.56 7.80
CA VAL A 163 -23.06 -15.67 7.61
C VAL A 163 -22.54 -15.85 6.18
N GLY A 164 -22.33 -14.72 5.48
CA GLY A 164 -21.88 -14.74 4.09
C GLY A 164 -22.99 -14.98 3.06
N ASP A 165 -24.24 -15.01 3.47
CA ASP A 165 -25.38 -15.01 2.55
C ASP A 165 -25.39 -13.72 1.73
N PRO A 166 -25.47 -13.78 0.38
CA PRO A 166 -25.58 -12.60 -0.48
C PRO A 166 -26.78 -11.71 -0.16
N ALA A 167 -27.85 -12.26 0.38
CA ALA A 167 -29.02 -11.50 0.83
C ALA A 167 -28.76 -10.72 2.13
N GLY A 168 -27.61 -10.92 2.74
CA GLY A 168 -27.25 -10.36 4.03
C GLY A 168 -27.79 -11.19 5.19
N GLY A 169 -27.14 -11.07 6.35
CA GLY A 169 -27.54 -11.76 7.58
C GLY A 169 -27.15 -10.94 8.80
N SER A 170 -27.83 -11.19 9.92
CA SER A 170 -27.47 -10.57 11.18
C SER A 170 -26.43 -11.42 11.89
N ILE A 171 -25.37 -10.77 12.38
CA ILE A 171 -24.39 -11.40 13.29
C ILE A 171 -24.95 -11.53 14.73
N PHE A 172 -26.13 -10.94 14.98
CA PHE A 172 -26.83 -11.06 16.26
C PHE A 172 -27.79 -12.23 16.20
N PHE A 173 -27.32 -13.39 16.60
CA PHE A 173 -28.09 -14.66 16.59
C PHE A 173 -29.13 -14.68 17.69
N ALA A 174 -30.28 -14.02 17.50
CA ALA A 174 -31.32 -13.88 18.52
C ALA A 174 -31.91 -15.22 19.01
N HIS A 175 -31.79 -16.27 18.20
CA HIS A 175 -32.27 -17.63 18.51
C HIS A 175 -31.32 -18.38 19.48
N LEU A 176 -30.10 -17.91 19.68
CA LEU A 176 -29.12 -18.54 20.58
C LEU A 176 -29.26 -17.99 22.00
N PRO A 177 -28.95 -18.82 23.02
CA PRO A 177 -28.79 -18.34 24.39
C PRO A 177 -27.79 -17.21 24.51
N ALA A 178 -28.04 -16.24 25.40
CA ALA A 178 -27.26 -15.02 25.50
C ALA A 178 -25.73 -15.25 25.54
N PRO A 179 -25.18 -16.15 26.38
CA PRO A 179 -23.72 -16.34 26.43
C PRO A 179 -23.15 -16.85 25.09
N THR A 180 -23.82 -17.84 24.47
CA THR A 180 -23.42 -18.41 23.18
C THR A 180 -23.50 -17.38 22.05
N ARG A 181 -24.54 -16.56 22.04
CA ARG A 181 -24.72 -15.48 21.08
C ARG A 181 -23.57 -14.49 21.12
N PHE A 182 -23.22 -14.01 22.31
CA PHE A 182 -22.10 -13.09 22.47
C PHE A 182 -20.77 -13.72 22.04
N LEU A 183 -20.55 -14.98 22.42
CA LEU A 183 -19.33 -15.68 22.04
C LEU A 183 -19.18 -15.80 20.52
N VAL A 184 -20.23 -16.27 19.83
CA VAL A 184 -20.23 -16.45 18.37
C VAL A 184 -20.08 -15.09 17.66
N SER A 185 -20.86 -14.08 18.06
CA SER A 185 -20.76 -12.73 17.47
C SER A 185 -19.37 -12.14 17.66
N THR A 186 -18.78 -12.25 18.86
CA THR A 186 -17.43 -11.76 19.15
C THR A 186 -16.39 -12.52 18.33
N ALA A 187 -16.47 -13.83 18.24
CA ALA A 187 -15.57 -14.64 17.44
C ALA A 187 -15.59 -14.23 15.96
N LEU A 188 -16.78 -14.02 15.40
CA LEU A 188 -16.94 -13.54 14.01
C LEU A 188 -16.28 -12.16 13.80
N HIS A 189 -16.47 -11.22 14.71
CA HIS A 189 -15.82 -9.91 14.63
C HIS A 189 -14.29 -10.02 14.68
N VAL A 190 -13.76 -10.82 15.61
CA VAL A 190 -12.32 -11.03 15.73
C VAL A 190 -11.76 -11.69 14.48
N LEU A 191 -12.40 -12.76 13.97
CA LEU A 191 -11.98 -13.43 12.74
C LEU A 191 -12.04 -12.49 11.53
N THR A 192 -13.09 -11.68 11.41
CA THR A 192 -13.20 -10.67 10.35
C THR A 192 -12.08 -9.63 10.45
N GLY A 193 -11.77 -9.16 11.66
CA GLY A 193 -10.65 -8.22 11.88
C GLY A 193 -9.30 -8.82 11.49
N ILE A 194 -9.03 -10.06 11.90
CA ILE A 194 -7.80 -10.78 11.51
C ILE A 194 -7.75 -10.97 9.99
N GLY A 195 -8.88 -11.38 9.39
CA GLY A 195 -9.01 -11.55 7.95
C GLY A 195 -8.74 -10.25 7.18
N LEU A 196 -9.24 -9.12 7.67
CA LEU A 196 -9.00 -7.81 7.06
C LEU A 196 -7.51 -7.46 7.05
N VAL A 197 -6.81 -7.61 8.18
CA VAL A 197 -5.37 -7.35 8.28
C VAL A 197 -4.57 -8.29 7.39
N ALA A 198 -4.92 -9.59 7.38
CA ALA A 198 -4.28 -10.58 6.52
C ALA A 198 -4.52 -10.27 5.04
N GLY A 199 -5.74 -9.86 4.67
CA GLY A 199 -6.11 -9.48 3.31
C GLY A 199 -5.33 -8.29 2.79
N PHE A 200 -5.24 -7.21 3.57
CA PHE A 200 -4.43 -6.05 3.20
C PHE A 200 -2.96 -6.42 3.01
N SER A 201 -2.40 -7.22 3.92
CA SER A 201 -1.01 -7.66 3.81
C SER A 201 -0.80 -8.54 2.57
N MET A 202 -1.71 -9.46 2.30
CA MET A 202 -1.66 -10.36 1.14
C MET A 202 -1.73 -9.58 -0.18
N VAL A 203 -2.67 -8.64 -0.33
CA VAL A 203 -2.79 -7.80 -1.53
C VAL A 203 -1.53 -6.96 -1.73
N TYR A 204 -1.00 -6.39 -0.66
CA TYR A 204 0.26 -5.64 -0.71
C TYR A 204 1.43 -6.52 -1.14
N ASP A 205 1.53 -7.74 -0.62
CA ASP A 205 2.57 -8.69 -1.01
C ASP A 205 2.46 -9.09 -2.49
N LEU A 206 1.24 -9.30 -3.00
CA LEU A 206 0.99 -9.55 -4.42
C LEU A 206 1.47 -8.37 -5.28
N MET A 207 1.09 -7.14 -4.92
CA MET A 207 1.55 -5.93 -5.63
C MET A 207 3.07 -5.79 -5.58
N THR A 208 3.67 -6.09 -4.43
CA THR A 208 5.13 -6.09 -4.25
C THR A 208 5.82 -7.11 -5.15
N LEU A 209 5.28 -8.33 -5.25
CA LEU A 209 5.78 -9.37 -6.15
C LEU A 209 5.72 -8.91 -7.61
N LEU A 210 4.59 -8.39 -8.05
CA LEU A 210 4.41 -7.89 -9.41
C LEU A 210 5.37 -6.72 -9.72
N ALA A 211 5.53 -5.79 -8.79
CA ALA A 211 6.42 -4.65 -8.97
C ALA A 211 7.90 -5.04 -8.98
N VAL A 212 8.34 -5.84 -8.02
CA VAL A 212 9.75 -6.21 -7.90
C VAL A 212 10.15 -7.28 -8.92
N ALA A 213 9.31 -8.30 -9.17
CA ALA A 213 9.61 -9.34 -10.14
C ALA A 213 9.33 -8.91 -11.59
N GLY A 214 8.19 -8.24 -11.82
CA GLY A 214 7.74 -7.85 -13.16
C GLY A 214 8.33 -6.51 -13.63
N LEU A 215 8.17 -5.45 -12.83
CA LEU A 215 8.59 -4.10 -13.22
C LEU A 215 10.02 -3.76 -12.81
N GLY A 216 10.72 -4.63 -12.06
CA GLY A 216 12.11 -4.42 -11.66
C GLY A 216 12.32 -3.37 -10.57
N HIS A 217 11.27 -3.05 -9.79
CA HIS A 217 11.38 -2.12 -8.68
C HIS A 217 12.41 -2.59 -7.64
N SER A 218 13.02 -1.63 -6.94
CA SER A 218 13.93 -1.95 -5.83
C SER A 218 13.13 -2.48 -4.63
N PRO A 219 13.59 -3.56 -3.95
CA PRO A 219 12.98 -4.01 -2.70
C PRO A 219 12.82 -2.91 -1.64
N ARG A 220 13.74 -1.94 -1.61
CA ARG A 220 13.71 -0.80 -0.68
C ARG A 220 12.52 0.13 -0.89
N ALA A 221 11.93 0.16 -2.08
CA ALA A 221 10.72 0.95 -2.36
C ALA A 221 9.45 0.30 -1.78
N TRP A 222 9.55 -0.92 -1.25
CA TRP A 222 8.44 -1.72 -0.76
C TRP A 222 8.65 -2.14 0.71
N PRO A 223 8.65 -1.18 1.66
CA PRO A 223 8.69 -1.50 3.09
C PRO A 223 7.39 -2.23 3.50
N PRO A 224 7.37 -2.85 4.69
CA PRO A 224 6.15 -3.46 5.21
C PRO A 224 4.98 -2.47 5.23
N VAL A 225 3.75 -2.98 4.98
CA VAL A 225 2.55 -2.14 5.01
C VAL A 225 2.19 -1.74 6.44
N MET A 226 2.47 -2.62 7.40
CA MET A 226 2.20 -2.43 8.82
C MET A 226 3.46 -2.73 9.63
N ASP A 227 3.61 -2.05 10.75
CA ASP A 227 4.67 -2.26 11.72
C ASP A 227 4.07 -2.89 12.99
N SER A 228 4.00 -4.22 13.01
CA SER A 228 3.55 -4.98 14.18
C SER A 228 2.21 -4.48 14.76
N PRO A 229 1.10 -4.51 14.00
CA PRO A 229 -0.17 -3.88 14.41
C PRO A 229 -0.69 -4.42 15.76
N TRP A 230 -0.36 -5.66 16.09
CA TRP A 230 -0.73 -6.30 17.36
C TRP A 230 0.02 -5.76 18.60
N ALA A 231 1.10 -5.00 18.39
CA ALA A 231 1.85 -4.37 19.46
C ALA A 231 1.38 -2.92 19.76
N ALA A 232 0.34 -2.45 19.06
CA ALA A 232 -0.20 -1.12 19.26
C ALA A 232 -0.82 -0.99 20.68
N GLN A 233 -0.44 0.07 21.40
CA GLN A 233 -0.94 0.35 22.76
C GLN A 233 -2.15 1.29 22.75
N SER A 234 -2.51 1.84 21.59
CA SER A 234 -3.66 2.73 21.42
C SER A 234 -4.21 2.66 19.99
N LEU A 235 -5.48 3.06 19.80
CA LEU A 235 -6.09 3.19 18.47
C LEU A 235 -5.33 4.20 17.60
N HIS A 236 -4.84 5.29 18.21
CA HIS A 236 -4.02 6.25 17.49
C HIS A 236 -2.72 5.62 16.97
N GLU A 237 -2.02 4.86 17.80
CA GLU A 237 -0.80 4.17 17.41
C GLU A 237 -1.07 3.14 16.32
N PHE A 238 -2.14 2.37 16.46
CA PHE A 238 -2.56 1.38 15.46
C PHE A 238 -2.78 2.00 14.07
N TRP A 239 -3.50 3.12 14.01
CA TRP A 239 -3.83 3.76 12.73
C TRP A 239 -2.75 4.68 12.17
N ALA A 240 -1.93 5.29 13.04
CA ALA A 240 -0.94 6.28 12.62
C ALA A 240 0.46 5.72 12.41
N LYS A 241 0.82 4.63 13.10
CA LYS A 241 2.21 4.12 13.10
C LYS A 241 2.33 2.64 12.78
N ARG A 242 1.29 1.85 13.02
CA ARG A 242 1.34 0.39 12.84
C ARG A 242 0.57 -0.03 11.62
#